data_64fd5504752493c3d19e253d44fe43cb
#
_entry.id   64fd5504752493c3d19e253d44fe43cb
#
_cell.length_a   1.000
_cell.length_b   1.000
_cell.length_c   1.000
_cell.angle_alpha   90.00
_cell.angle_beta   90.00
_cell.angle_gamma   90.00
#
_symmetry.space_group_name_H-M   'P 1'
#
loop_
_entity.id
_entity.type
_entity.pdbx_description
1 polymer ?
#
loop_
_entity_poly.entity_id
_entity_poly.type
_entity_poly.pdbx_seq_one_letter_code
_entity_poly.pdbx_strand_id
1 'polypeptide(L)'
;NEVINNLSKIGGVTISKFHKIIGSKKIFNYRNKMEFTFSNKRWITKEEIENIENIENKNALGFHVPGMFDKVIDIEKCYLQEEPSNEIRNAVNKFALKHNLSFFDIKNQKGLLRNLMIRTSNSGELMVLVQFFYNDKNEIELLMNFLKENFTQITSLLYTVNSKANNTIYDQEIICYYGLEYITEKIEDLSFKIGPKSFFQTNSDQAEILYKSARKLAKISKSDIVYDLYTGTGTIAQFISSNAKKVIGIDSVPEAIKAATESAKNNNIHNCIFFAGDMKNIFIDDFILQNGSPDIIITDPPRDGMHQTFIEQFLKITSKRIVYISCNAANQARNIALLKALYLVSDMQTVDMFPHN
;
A
#
# COMPACT_ATOMS: atom_id res chain seq x y z
N ASN A 1 11.90 -17.69 11.78
CA ASN A 1 12.45 -17.70 13.15
C ASN A 1 12.22 -16.39 13.90
N GLU A 2 12.33 -15.21 13.23
CA GLU A 2 12.14 -13.89 13.83
C GLU A 2 10.77 -13.73 14.48
N VAL A 3 9.69 -14.05 13.76
CA VAL A 3 8.31 -13.92 14.26
C VAL A 3 8.10 -14.79 15.50
N ILE A 4 8.57 -16.04 15.50
CA ILE A 4 8.48 -16.93 16.65
C ILE A 4 9.23 -16.37 17.84
N ASN A 5 10.45 -15.87 17.61
CA ASN A 5 11.28 -15.26 18.65
C ASN A 5 10.60 -14.03 19.27
N ASN A 6 10.03 -13.16 18.44
CA ASN A 6 9.31 -11.97 18.93
C ASN A 6 8.07 -12.36 19.75
N LEU A 7 7.25 -13.29 19.27
CA LEU A 7 6.06 -13.74 20.00
C LEU A 7 6.41 -14.44 21.31
N SER A 8 7.46 -15.25 21.37
CA SER A 8 7.87 -15.91 22.60
C SER A 8 8.54 -14.96 23.58
N LYS A 9 9.50 -14.13 23.11
CA LYS A 9 10.32 -13.28 24.00
C LYS A 9 9.64 -11.97 24.40
N ILE A 10 8.98 -11.30 23.45
CA ILE A 10 8.28 -10.02 23.68
C ILE A 10 6.84 -10.28 24.06
N GLY A 11 6.14 -11.13 23.34
CA GLY A 11 4.74 -11.47 23.59
C GLY A 11 4.53 -12.34 24.83
N GLY A 12 5.54 -13.10 25.23
CA GLY A 12 5.46 -14.02 26.36
C GLY A 12 4.35 -15.06 26.17
N VAL A 13 4.15 -15.51 24.92
CA VAL A 13 3.10 -16.47 24.53
C VAL A 13 3.67 -17.73 23.93
N THR A 14 2.98 -18.85 24.16
CA THR A 14 3.22 -20.11 23.48
C THR A 14 2.25 -20.23 22.33
N ILE A 15 2.77 -20.60 21.16
CA ILE A 15 1.96 -20.80 19.96
C ILE A 15 1.59 -22.25 19.87
N SER A 16 0.29 -22.57 19.85
CA SER A 16 -0.17 -23.95 19.80
C SER A 16 0.10 -24.59 18.44
N LYS A 17 -0.05 -23.81 17.35
CA LYS A 17 0.20 -24.29 15.99
C LYS A 17 0.88 -23.24 15.12
N PHE A 18 2.09 -23.57 14.69
CA PHE A 18 2.85 -22.78 13.73
C PHE A 18 2.81 -23.44 12.35
N HIS A 19 2.29 -22.72 11.37
CA HIS A 19 2.23 -23.21 10.00
C HIS A 19 3.51 -22.82 9.25
N LYS A 20 3.91 -23.63 8.26
CA LYS A 20 5.03 -23.28 7.37
C LYS A 20 4.75 -21.95 6.67
N ILE A 21 5.81 -21.16 6.46
CA ILE A 21 5.71 -19.92 5.68
C ILE A 21 5.18 -20.23 4.28
N ILE A 22 4.23 -19.41 3.84
CA ILE A 22 3.76 -19.42 2.46
C ILE A 22 4.67 -18.46 1.68
N GLY A 23 5.58 -19.04 0.90
CA GLY A 23 6.49 -18.29 0.04
C GLY A 23 5.77 -17.66 -1.15
N SER A 24 6.35 -16.60 -1.70
CA SER A 24 5.86 -16.02 -2.95
C SER A 24 6.25 -16.92 -4.14
N LYS A 25 5.29 -17.17 -5.04
CA LYS A 25 5.56 -17.88 -6.28
C LYS A 25 6.44 -17.04 -7.23
N LYS A 26 6.18 -15.73 -7.29
CA LYS A 26 7.00 -14.77 -8.02
C LYS A 26 7.96 -14.13 -7.03
N ILE A 27 9.26 -14.30 -7.23
CA ILE A 27 10.29 -13.63 -6.43
C ILE A 27 10.82 -12.36 -7.10
N PHE A 28 10.50 -12.17 -8.39
CA PHE A 28 10.72 -10.96 -9.16
C PHE A 28 9.42 -10.53 -9.82
N ASN A 29 9.34 -9.28 -10.28
CA ASN A 29 8.21 -8.73 -11.02
C ASN A 29 6.85 -8.89 -10.32
N TYR A 30 6.84 -8.83 -8.99
CA TYR A 30 5.64 -9.05 -8.19
C TYR A 30 4.97 -7.75 -7.72
N ARG A 31 5.68 -6.61 -7.80
CA ARG A 31 5.12 -5.34 -7.34
C ARG A 31 4.21 -4.71 -8.38
N ASN A 32 3.02 -4.35 -7.94
CA ASN A 32 2.04 -3.61 -8.76
C ASN A 32 2.20 -2.08 -8.66
N LYS A 33 3.09 -1.57 -7.80
CA LYS A 33 3.34 -0.13 -7.64
C LYS A 33 4.82 0.11 -7.39
N MET A 34 5.39 1.03 -8.17
CA MET A 34 6.74 1.56 -7.97
C MET A 34 6.71 3.09 -8.06
N GLU A 35 7.53 3.72 -7.24
CA GLU A 35 7.73 5.16 -7.22
C GLU A 35 9.22 5.46 -7.42
N PHE A 36 9.53 6.25 -8.44
CA PHE A 36 10.88 6.65 -8.80
C PHE A 36 11.05 8.15 -8.58
N THR A 37 12.20 8.55 -8.07
CA THR A 37 12.52 9.95 -7.78
C THR A 37 13.42 10.51 -8.87
N PHE A 38 13.08 11.69 -9.38
CA PHE A 38 13.96 12.51 -10.19
C PHE A 38 14.90 13.29 -9.28
N SER A 39 16.18 13.33 -9.60
CA SER A 39 17.18 14.10 -8.87
C SER A 39 18.26 14.63 -9.79
N ASN A 40 18.71 15.87 -9.54
CA ASN A 40 19.91 16.44 -10.16
C ASN A 40 21.20 16.02 -9.43
N LYS A 41 21.11 15.07 -8.50
CA LYS A 41 22.24 14.56 -7.71
C LYS A 41 22.31 13.04 -7.79
N ARG A 42 22.71 12.56 -8.96
CA ARG A 42 22.95 11.13 -9.19
C ARG A 42 23.99 10.59 -8.21
N TRP A 43 23.75 9.41 -7.68
CA TRP A 43 24.74 8.63 -6.98
C TRP A 43 25.81 8.20 -7.98
N ILE A 44 27.07 8.52 -7.67
CA ILE A 44 28.25 8.18 -8.48
C ILE A 44 28.91 6.98 -7.81
N THR A 45 29.16 5.91 -8.60
CA THR A 45 29.84 4.71 -8.10
C THR A 45 31.31 4.97 -7.82
N LYS A 46 31.94 4.05 -7.10
CA LYS A 46 33.40 4.18 -6.81
C LYS A 46 34.23 4.16 -8.09
N GLU A 47 33.82 3.35 -9.07
CA GLU A 47 34.50 3.27 -10.37
C GLU A 47 34.37 4.56 -11.19
N GLU A 48 33.21 5.23 -11.07
CA GLU A 48 32.98 6.52 -11.74
C GLU A 48 33.73 7.68 -11.05
N ILE A 49 34.04 7.57 -9.75
CA ILE A 49 34.77 8.65 -9.00
C ILE A 49 36.16 8.86 -9.57
N GLU A 50 36.81 7.80 -10.06
CA GLU A 50 38.16 7.90 -10.67
C GLU A 50 38.13 8.73 -11.97
N ASN A 51 36.95 8.90 -12.59
CA ASN A 51 36.74 9.66 -13.83
C ASN A 51 35.73 10.80 -13.63
N ILE A 52 35.65 11.38 -12.43
CA ILE A 52 34.56 12.31 -12.02
C ILE A 52 34.48 13.58 -12.89
N GLU A 53 35.64 14.02 -13.43
CA GLU A 53 35.72 15.22 -14.29
C GLU A 53 35.00 15.01 -15.63
N ASN A 54 34.78 13.77 -16.06
CA ASN A 54 34.13 13.40 -17.31
C ASN A 54 32.62 13.06 -17.13
N ILE A 55 32.07 13.21 -15.92
CA ILE A 55 30.65 12.93 -15.70
C ILE A 55 29.81 14.15 -16.12
N GLU A 56 29.33 14.13 -17.36
CA GLU A 56 28.47 15.17 -17.91
C GLU A 56 27.06 15.16 -17.29
N ASN A 57 26.48 13.97 -17.11
CA ASN A 57 25.10 13.83 -16.60
C ASN A 57 25.07 13.52 -15.09
N LYS A 58 24.58 14.50 -14.31
CA LYS A 58 24.34 14.40 -12.86
C LYS A 58 22.88 14.14 -12.51
N ASN A 59 22.01 13.95 -13.49
CA ASN A 59 20.61 13.65 -13.31
C ASN A 59 20.39 12.14 -13.13
N ALA A 60 19.37 11.77 -12.38
CA ALA A 60 18.97 10.40 -12.14
C ALA A 60 17.44 10.26 -12.04
N LEU A 61 16.92 9.13 -12.47
CA LEU A 61 15.55 8.70 -12.21
C LEU A 61 15.56 7.28 -11.63
N GLY A 62 15.39 7.19 -10.32
CA GLY A 62 15.50 5.91 -9.62
C GLY A 62 15.19 5.99 -8.14
N PHE A 63 16.02 5.37 -7.31
CA PHE A 63 15.79 5.25 -5.87
C PHE A 63 16.79 6.04 -5.03
N HIS A 64 16.32 6.57 -3.91
CA HIS A 64 17.20 7.17 -2.92
C HIS A 64 18.20 6.16 -2.37
N VAL A 65 19.43 6.62 -2.17
CA VAL A 65 20.45 5.85 -1.46
C VAL A 65 20.07 5.76 0.02
N PRO A 66 20.05 4.56 0.63
CA PRO A 66 19.79 4.45 2.06
C PRO A 66 20.71 5.35 2.90
N GLY A 67 20.12 6.15 3.78
CA GLY A 67 20.85 7.12 4.62
C GLY A 67 21.28 8.41 3.93
N MET A 68 21.05 8.58 2.63
CA MET A 68 21.39 9.79 1.86
C MET A 68 20.16 10.34 1.15
N PHE A 69 19.43 11.22 1.81
CA PHE A 69 18.14 11.72 1.33
C PHE A 69 18.21 12.52 0.01
N ASP A 70 19.37 13.07 -0.35
CA ASP A 70 19.58 13.90 -1.56
C ASP A 70 20.21 13.14 -2.73
N LYS A 71 20.60 11.88 -2.54
CA LYS A 71 21.24 11.09 -3.60
C LYS A 71 20.30 10.05 -4.16
N VAL A 72 20.26 9.93 -5.48
CA VAL A 72 19.44 8.97 -6.20
C VAL A 72 20.31 8.09 -7.09
N ILE A 73 20.14 6.79 -6.97
CA ILE A 73 20.74 5.80 -7.87
C ILE A 73 19.95 5.84 -9.17
N ASP A 74 20.61 6.14 -10.28
CA ASP A 74 20.04 5.98 -11.60
C ASP A 74 20.00 4.50 -11.96
N ILE A 75 18.83 3.97 -12.28
CA ILE A 75 18.65 2.54 -12.53
C ILE A 75 18.17 2.30 -13.95
N GLU A 76 18.79 1.36 -14.65
CA GLU A 76 18.35 0.93 -15.97
C GLU A 76 17.29 -0.15 -15.93
N LYS A 77 17.34 -1.03 -14.90
CA LYS A 77 16.41 -2.13 -14.74
C LYS A 77 16.03 -2.34 -13.28
N CYS A 78 14.73 -2.31 -13.01
CA CYS A 78 14.14 -2.73 -11.74
C CYS A 78 13.52 -4.11 -11.94
N TYR A 79 13.89 -5.07 -11.09
CA TYR A 79 13.38 -6.45 -11.16
C TYR A 79 12.13 -6.65 -10.30
N LEU A 80 11.60 -5.60 -9.67
CA LEU A 80 10.47 -5.71 -8.75
C LEU A 80 9.12 -5.54 -9.45
N GLN A 81 9.05 -4.80 -10.57
CA GLN A 81 7.82 -4.58 -11.33
C GLN A 81 7.96 -5.08 -12.75
N GLU A 82 6.88 -5.63 -13.30
CA GLU A 82 6.81 -6.10 -14.69
C GLU A 82 6.93 -4.93 -15.70
N GLU A 83 7.30 -5.26 -16.94
CA GLU A 83 7.19 -4.28 -18.03
C GLU A 83 5.71 -3.91 -18.26
N PRO A 84 5.44 -2.67 -18.72
CA PRO A 84 6.38 -1.70 -19.29
C PRO A 84 7.01 -0.72 -18.29
N SER A 85 7.15 -1.05 -17.03
CA SER A 85 7.63 -0.11 -16.00
C SER A 85 9.05 0.42 -16.28
N ASN A 86 9.99 -0.47 -16.64
CA ASN A 86 11.35 -0.05 -16.99
C ASN A 86 11.38 0.71 -18.32
N GLU A 87 10.59 0.28 -19.31
CA GLU A 87 10.48 0.97 -20.60
C GLU A 87 10.00 2.40 -20.42
N ILE A 88 8.93 2.62 -19.66
CA ILE A 88 8.38 3.95 -19.37
C ILE A 88 9.40 4.80 -18.62
N ARG A 89 9.97 4.29 -17.52
CA ARG A 89 10.96 5.04 -16.73
C ARG A 89 12.16 5.45 -17.58
N ASN A 90 12.74 4.54 -18.33
CA ASN A 90 13.90 4.82 -19.16
C ASN A 90 13.59 5.78 -20.31
N ALA A 91 12.40 5.66 -20.91
CA ALA A 91 11.95 6.57 -21.96
C ALA A 91 11.73 8.00 -21.39
N VAL A 92 11.09 8.11 -20.22
CA VAL A 92 10.89 9.39 -19.52
C VAL A 92 12.24 10.04 -19.18
N ASN A 93 13.19 9.26 -18.66
CA ASN A 93 14.54 9.78 -18.33
C ASN A 93 15.23 10.32 -19.58
N LYS A 94 15.27 9.54 -20.66
CA LYS A 94 15.88 9.93 -21.95
C LYS A 94 15.17 11.17 -22.53
N PHE A 95 13.85 11.20 -22.49
CA PHE A 95 13.06 12.32 -23.00
C PHE A 95 13.34 13.60 -22.22
N ALA A 96 13.36 13.53 -20.89
CA ALA A 96 13.64 14.66 -20.01
C ALA A 96 15.03 15.24 -20.25
N LEU A 97 16.05 14.40 -20.42
CA LEU A 97 17.42 14.82 -20.77
C LEU A 97 17.48 15.49 -22.14
N LYS A 98 16.85 14.89 -23.16
CA LYS A 98 16.82 15.41 -24.52
C LYS A 98 16.17 16.79 -24.63
N HIS A 99 15.11 17.02 -23.84
CA HIS A 99 14.35 18.28 -23.86
C HIS A 99 14.77 19.26 -22.76
N ASN A 100 15.87 18.96 -22.03
CA ASN A 100 16.40 19.78 -20.94
C ASN A 100 15.38 20.09 -19.83
N LEU A 101 14.43 19.17 -19.58
CA LEU A 101 13.52 19.29 -18.44
C LEU A 101 14.32 19.17 -17.14
N SER A 102 14.10 20.12 -16.22
CA SER A 102 14.90 20.20 -15.01
C SER A 102 14.49 19.13 -13.98
N PHE A 103 15.48 18.38 -13.50
CA PHE A 103 15.31 17.39 -12.42
C PHE A 103 15.33 18.09 -11.05
N PHE A 104 14.58 17.56 -10.10
CA PHE A 104 14.40 18.16 -8.80
C PHE A 104 15.68 18.17 -7.95
N ASP A 105 16.01 19.32 -7.39
CA ASP A 105 17.01 19.48 -6.35
C ASP A 105 16.33 19.60 -4.98
N ILE A 106 16.38 18.51 -4.21
CA ILE A 106 15.68 18.45 -2.92
C ILE A 106 16.25 19.42 -1.88
N LYS A 107 17.54 19.80 -1.98
CA LYS A 107 18.16 20.77 -1.05
C LYS A 107 17.75 22.19 -1.36
N ASN A 108 17.75 22.55 -2.65
CA ASN A 108 17.47 23.89 -3.09
C ASN A 108 16.00 24.12 -3.46
N GLN A 109 15.16 23.07 -3.43
CA GLN A 109 13.74 23.10 -3.79
C GLN A 109 13.53 23.73 -5.17
N LYS A 110 14.20 23.20 -6.19
CA LYS A 110 14.19 23.67 -7.58
C LYS A 110 14.16 22.49 -8.54
N GLY A 111 13.69 22.74 -9.76
CA GLY A 111 13.54 21.73 -10.80
C GLY A 111 12.09 21.31 -10.96
N LEU A 112 11.70 20.95 -12.19
CA LEU A 112 10.32 20.63 -12.56
C LEU A 112 9.91 19.22 -12.12
N LEU A 113 10.72 18.23 -12.50
CA LEU A 113 10.38 16.80 -12.36
C LEU A 113 10.72 16.29 -10.96
N ARG A 114 9.72 15.77 -10.22
CA ARG A 114 9.89 15.25 -8.85
C ARG A 114 9.86 13.76 -8.74
N ASN A 115 8.71 13.14 -9.04
CA ASN A 115 8.49 11.71 -8.91
C ASN A 115 7.74 11.16 -10.12
N LEU A 116 8.01 9.89 -10.42
CA LEU A 116 7.27 9.07 -11.37
C LEU A 116 6.71 7.86 -10.63
N MET A 117 5.40 7.73 -10.58
CA MET A 117 4.74 6.53 -10.05
C MET A 117 4.16 5.72 -11.20
N ILE A 118 4.42 4.42 -11.19
CA ILE A 118 3.85 3.47 -12.14
C ILE A 118 3.09 2.41 -11.36
N ARG A 119 1.83 2.22 -11.70
CA ARG A 119 0.98 1.17 -11.15
C ARG A 119 0.45 0.26 -12.26
N THR A 120 0.55 -1.02 -12.04
CA THR A 120 -0.07 -2.05 -12.87
C THR A 120 -1.17 -2.74 -12.08
N SER A 121 -2.12 -3.36 -12.75
CA SER A 121 -3.13 -4.20 -12.12
C SER A 121 -3.18 -5.57 -12.79
N ASN A 122 -3.74 -6.55 -12.09
CA ASN A 122 -3.94 -7.90 -12.64
C ASN A 122 -5.07 -7.94 -13.70
N SER A 123 -5.81 -6.85 -13.90
CA SER A 123 -6.74 -6.67 -15.02
C SER A 123 -6.05 -6.20 -16.31
N GLY A 124 -4.73 -5.94 -16.28
CA GLY A 124 -3.95 -5.45 -17.41
C GLY A 124 -3.99 -3.92 -17.57
N GLU A 125 -4.59 -3.19 -16.63
CA GLU A 125 -4.62 -1.72 -16.66
C GLU A 125 -3.33 -1.13 -16.09
N LEU A 126 -2.92 0.02 -16.62
CA LEU A 126 -1.67 0.70 -16.32
C LEU A 126 -1.92 2.17 -15.97
N MET A 127 -1.51 2.58 -14.78
CA MET A 127 -1.53 3.97 -14.33
C MET A 127 -0.11 4.53 -14.28
N VAL A 128 0.06 5.72 -14.83
CA VAL A 128 1.27 6.53 -14.72
C VAL A 128 0.91 7.86 -14.10
N LEU A 129 1.56 8.22 -12.99
CA LEU A 129 1.44 9.53 -12.35
C LEU A 129 2.78 10.24 -12.36
N VAL A 130 2.84 11.42 -12.95
CA VAL A 130 4.01 12.30 -12.89
C VAL A 130 3.77 13.41 -11.85
N GLN A 131 4.70 13.55 -10.92
CA GLN A 131 4.68 14.64 -9.95
C GLN A 131 5.65 15.74 -10.39
N PHE A 132 5.12 16.92 -10.60
CA PHE A 132 5.86 18.14 -10.92
C PHE A 132 6.02 19.00 -9.67
N PHE A 133 7.09 19.80 -9.59
CA PHE A 133 7.30 20.72 -8.47
C PHE A 133 6.55 22.05 -8.65
N TYR A 134 6.50 22.57 -9.86
CA TYR A 134 5.79 23.80 -10.21
C TYR A 134 4.96 23.60 -11.48
N ASN A 135 4.02 24.52 -11.71
CA ASN A 135 3.10 24.46 -12.83
C ASN A 135 3.66 25.21 -14.05
N ASP A 136 4.44 24.51 -14.87
CA ASP A 136 4.77 24.96 -16.22
C ASP A 136 3.94 24.19 -17.24
N LYS A 137 2.90 24.82 -17.76
CA LYS A 137 1.95 24.17 -18.65
C LYS A 137 2.61 23.56 -19.90
N ASN A 138 3.56 24.27 -20.50
CA ASN A 138 4.22 23.84 -21.74
C ASN A 138 5.10 22.60 -21.50
N GLU A 139 5.93 22.63 -20.45
CA GLU A 139 6.81 21.51 -20.11
C GLU A 139 6.01 20.29 -19.60
N ILE A 140 4.91 20.52 -18.85
CA ILE A 140 3.99 19.45 -18.42
C ILE A 140 3.33 18.80 -19.65
N GLU A 141 2.70 19.58 -20.52
CA GLU A 141 2.05 19.06 -21.74
C GLU A 141 3.04 18.32 -22.65
N LEU A 142 4.27 18.83 -22.77
CA LEU A 142 5.31 18.20 -23.57
C LEU A 142 5.61 16.75 -23.10
N LEU A 143 5.80 16.54 -21.77
CA LEU A 143 6.06 15.21 -21.23
C LEU A 143 4.81 14.34 -21.23
N MET A 144 3.66 14.89 -20.89
CA MET A 144 2.41 14.11 -20.82
C MET A 144 1.94 13.65 -22.21
N ASN A 145 2.10 14.48 -23.26
CA ASN A 145 1.84 14.08 -24.64
C ASN A 145 2.81 12.98 -25.08
N PHE A 146 4.11 13.12 -24.78
CA PHE A 146 5.08 12.08 -25.07
C PHE A 146 4.66 10.72 -24.48
N LEU A 147 4.24 10.69 -23.20
CA LEU A 147 3.78 9.46 -22.54
C LEU A 147 2.54 8.89 -23.23
N LYS A 148 1.54 9.73 -23.52
CA LYS A 148 0.28 9.35 -24.17
C LYS A 148 0.50 8.75 -25.57
N GLU A 149 1.40 9.33 -26.35
CA GLU A 149 1.63 8.96 -27.74
C GLU A 149 2.51 7.70 -27.88
N ASN A 150 3.47 7.53 -26.98
CA ASN A 150 4.44 6.44 -27.08
C ASN A 150 4.07 5.19 -26.27
N PHE A 151 3.14 5.29 -25.31
CA PHE A 151 2.72 4.18 -24.45
C PHE A 151 1.20 4.04 -24.46
N THR A 152 0.68 3.50 -25.58
CA THR A 152 -0.78 3.32 -25.80
C THR A 152 -1.46 2.38 -24.81
N GLN A 153 -0.68 1.56 -24.10
CA GLN A 153 -1.15 0.69 -23.02
C GLN A 153 -1.48 1.42 -21.72
N ILE A 154 -1.12 2.72 -21.58
CA ILE A 154 -1.51 3.52 -20.42
C ILE A 154 -3.01 3.77 -20.45
N THR A 155 -3.71 3.24 -19.44
CA THR A 155 -5.17 3.41 -19.27
C THR A 155 -5.53 4.57 -18.35
N SER A 156 -4.57 5.02 -17.53
CA SER A 156 -4.71 6.11 -16.55
C SER A 156 -3.43 6.94 -16.55
N LEU A 157 -3.43 8.10 -17.19
CA LEU A 157 -2.30 9.02 -17.23
C LEU A 157 -2.62 10.27 -16.43
N LEU A 158 -1.93 10.44 -15.33
CA LEU A 158 -2.23 11.45 -14.31
C LEU A 158 -1.01 12.32 -14.05
N TYR A 159 -1.24 13.52 -13.56
CA TYR A 159 -0.18 14.33 -12.98
C TYR A 159 -0.67 15.13 -11.77
N THR A 160 0.28 15.61 -10.99
CA THR A 160 0.04 16.53 -9.88
C THR A 160 1.18 17.55 -9.77
N VAL A 161 0.86 18.73 -9.27
CA VAL A 161 1.84 19.75 -8.94
C VAL A 161 1.97 19.84 -7.43
N ASN A 162 3.17 19.55 -6.91
CA ASN A 162 3.46 19.57 -5.49
C ASN A 162 4.68 20.45 -5.21
N SER A 163 4.45 21.69 -4.81
CA SER A 163 5.48 22.67 -4.44
C SER A 163 5.94 22.58 -2.98
N LYS A 164 5.47 21.58 -2.22
CA LYS A 164 5.85 21.38 -0.81
C LYS A 164 7.24 20.74 -0.69
N ALA A 165 7.81 20.80 0.50
CA ALA A 165 9.09 20.18 0.80
C ALA A 165 9.03 18.64 0.78
N ASN A 166 7.87 18.03 1.08
CA ASN A 166 7.69 16.59 1.08
C ASN A 166 7.03 16.06 -0.21
N ASN A 167 7.16 14.76 -0.46
CA ASN A 167 6.66 14.10 -1.68
C ASN A 167 5.22 13.59 -1.55
N THR A 168 4.51 13.87 -0.44
CA THR A 168 3.16 13.32 -0.25
C THR A 168 2.19 13.95 -1.25
N ILE A 169 1.29 13.13 -1.79
CA ILE A 169 0.29 13.55 -2.77
C ILE A 169 -1.14 13.56 -2.20
N TYR A 170 -1.31 13.16 -0.92
CA TYR A 170 -2.65 12.98 -0.34
C TYR A 170 -3.48 14.26 -0.31
N ASP A 171 -2.84 15.40 -0.10
CA ASP A 171 -3.44 16.73 -0.04
C ASP A 171 -3.24 17.55 -1.34
N GLN A 172 -2.71 16.92 -2.40
CA GLN A 172 -2.54 17.56 -3.70
C GLN A 172 -3.72 17.23 -4.63
N GLU A 173 -4.05 18.13 -5.53
CA GLU A 173 -4.95 17.85 -6.63
C GLU A 173 -4.29 16.88 -7.62
N ILE A 174 -5.02 15.86 -8.05
CA ILE A 174 -4.60 14.95 -9.09
C ILE A 174 -5.38 15.29 -10.36
N ILE A 175 -4.68 15.55 -11.43
CA ILE A 175 -5.26 15.91 -12.72
C ILE A 175 -5.18 14.70 -13.64
N CYS A 176 -6.33 14.26 -14.14
CA CYS A 176 -6.40 13.23 -15.16
C CYS A 176 -6.11 13.86 -16.53
N TYR A 177 -4.95 13.52 -17.08
CA TYR A 177 -4.54 14.01 -18.40
C TYR A 177 -5.14 13.18 -19.53
N TYR A 178 -5.22 11.87 -19.33
CA TYR A 178 -5.79 10.93 -20.31
C TYR A 178 -6.31 9.67 -19.63
N GLY A 179 -7.42 9.14 -20.14
CA GLY A 179 -8.01 7.87 -19.70
C GLY A 179 -8.83 7.99 -18.41
N LEU A 180 -8.62 7.08 -17.48
CA LEU A 180 -9.36 6.97 -16.22
C LEU A 180 -8.55 7.53 -15.05
N GLU A 181 -9.24 7.95 -13.99
CA GLU A 181 -8.61 8.39 -12.73
C GLU A 181 -8.16 7.23 -11.84
N TYR A 182 -8.41 5.99 -12.23
CA TYR A 182 -8.13 4.78 -11.47
C TYR A 182 -7.77 3.62 -12.39
N ILE A 183 -7.22 2.57 -11.80
CA ILE A 183 -7.10 1.23 -12.38
C ILE A 183 -7.91 0.25 -11.53
N THR A 184 -8.30 -0.88 -12.14
CA THR A 184 -9.09 -1.92 -11.47
C THR A 184 -8.21 -3.08 -11.08
N GLU A 185 -8.21 -3.44 -9.81
CA GLU A 185 -7.56 -4.64 -9.28
C GLU A 185 -8.61 -5.69 -8.95
N LYS A 186 -8.34 -6.97 -9.22
CA LYS A 186 -9.24 -8.08 -8.93
C LYS A 186 -8.68 -8.98 -7.85
N ILE A 187 -9.53 -9.39 -6.90
CA ILE A 187 -9.24 -10.43 -5.91
C ILE A 187 -10.41 -11.40 -5.89
N GLU A 188 -10.19 -12.64 -6.29
CA GLU A 188 -11.25 -13.60 -6.61
C GLU A 188 -12.28 -12.93 -7.56
N ASP A 189 -13.56 -12.93 -7.21
CA ASP A 189 -14.63 -12.34 -8.03
C ASP A 189 -14.89 -10.85 -7.73
N LEU A 190 -14.07 -10.24 -6.86
CA LEU A 190 -14.22 -8.84 -6.45
C LEU A 190 -13.34 -7.91 -7.27
N SER A 191 -13.88 -6.74 -7.59
CA SER A 191 -13.18 -5.69 -8.33
C SER A 191 -13.03 -4.43 -7.47
N PHE A 192 -11.82 -3.90 -7.40
CA PHE A 192 -11.48 -2.73 -6.59
C PHE A 192 -10.91 -1.62 -7.47
N LYS A 193 -11.51 -0.43 -7.43
CA LYS A 193 -10.95 0.76 -8.08
C LYS A 193 -9.82 1.32 -7.23
N ILE A 194 -8.64 1.42 -7.83
CA ILE A 194 -7.42 1.88 -7.18
C ILE A 194 -6.99 3.20 -7.81
N GLY A 195 -7.23 4.29 -7.10
CA GLY A 195 -6.73 5.61 -7.49
C GLY A 195 -5.27 5.83 -7.10
N PRO A 196 -4.66 6.94 -7.51
CA PRO A 196 -3.26 7.24 -7.21
C PRO A 196 -2.98 7.39 -5.72
N LYS A 197 -3.94 7.85 -4.94
CA LYS A 197 -3.86 8.02 -3.48
C LYS A 197 -4.30 6.78 -2.69
N SER A 198 -4.93 5.81 -3.35
CA SER A 198 -5.47 4.62 -2.67
C SER A 198 -4.33 3.73 -2.14
N PHE A 199 -4.44 3.34 -0.88
CA PHE A 199 -3.63 2.22 -0.38
C PHE A 199 -4.18 0.92 -0.95
N PHE A 200 -3.29 0.09 -1.45
CA PHE A 200 -3.54 -1.29 -1.84
C PHE A 200 -2.25 -2.07 -1.70
N GLN A 201 -2.31 -3.34 -1.31
CA GLN A 201 -1.13 -4.18 -1.17
C GLN A 201 -0.35 -4.24 -2.48
N THR A 202 0.96 -3.97 -2.42
CA THR A 202 1.78 -3.84 -3.64
C THR A 202 2.20 -5.16 -4.28
N ASN A 203 1.86 -6.29 -3.69
CA ASN A 203 1.94 -7.64 -4.25
C ASN A 203 0.55 -8.25 -4.24
N SER A 204 -0.18 -8.16 -5.35
CA SER A 204 -1.58 -8.60 -5.48
C SER A 204 -1.74 -10.11 -5.26
N ASP A 205 -0.83 -10.92 -5.82
CA ASP A 205 -0.88 -12.39 -5.69
C ASP A 205 -0.74 -12.81 -4.22
N GLN A 206 0.21 -12.21 -3.49
CA GLN A 206 0.43 -12.52 -2.08
C GLN A 206 -0.62 -11.88 -1.17
N ALA A 207 -1.21 -10.74 -1.55
CA ALA A 207 -2.34 -10.15 -0.84
C ALA A 207 -3.55 -11.09 -0.84
N GLU A 208 -3.87 -11.72 -1.97
CA GLU A 208 -4.95 -12.71 -2.05
C GLU A 208 -4.66 -13.91 -1.14
N ILE A 209 -3.42 -14.41 -1.12
CA ILE A 209 -3.00 -15.52 -0.24
C ILE A 209 -3.10 -15.11 1.23
N LEU A 210 -2.69 -13.89 1.58
CA LEU A 210 -2.82 -13.34 2.93
C LEU A 210 -4.28 -13.30 3.37
N TYR A 211 -5.17 -12.78 2.53
CA TYR A 211 -6.61 -12.68 2.83
C TYR A 211 -7.28 -14.06 2.90
N LYS A 212 -6.90 -14.99 2.03
CA LYS A 212 -7.33 -16.42 2.15
C LYS A 212 -6.88 -17.03 3.47
N SER A 213 -5.66 -16.74 3.90
CA SER A 213 -5.14 -17.23 5.19
C SER A 213 -5.90 -16.62 6.36
N ALA A 214 -6.17 -15.30 6.32
CA ALA A 214 -6.97 -14.62 7.34
C ALA A 214 -8.41 -15.20 7.40
N ARG A 215 -9.08 -15.35 6.25
CA ARG A 215 -10.42 -15.95 6.15
C ARG A 215 -10.46 -17.37 6.71
N LYS A 216 -9.46 -18.19 6.39
CA LYS A 216 -9.33 -19.56 6.92
C LYS A 216 -9.14 -19.58 8.43
N LEU A 217 -8.27 -18.75 8.97
CA LEU A 217 -8.00 -18.66 10.42
C LEU A 217 -9.18 -18.05 11.18
N ALA A 218 -9.92 -17.15 10.57
CA ALA A 218 -11.11 -16.55 11.15
C ALA A 218 -12.24 -17.58 11.38
N LYS A 219 -12.33 -18.64 10.57
CA LYS A 219 -13.37 -19.69 10.67
C LYS A 219 -14.78 -19.10 10.77
N ILE A 220 -15.08 -18.13 9.91
CA ILE A 220 -16.33 -17.37 9.89
C ILE A 220 -17.49 -18.29 9.50
N SER A 221 -18.62 -18.15 10.19
CA SER A 221 -19.89 -18.79 9.84
C SER A 221 -20.92 -17.76 9.35
N LYS A 222 -21.96 -18.24 8.67
CA LYS A 222 -23.08 -17.41 8.16
C LYS A 222 -23.90 -16.70 9.24
N SER A 223 -23.72 -17.07 10.52
CA SER A 223 -24.37 -16.42 11.66
C SER A 223 -23.51 -15.33 12.29
N ASP A 224 -22.21 -15.27 11.98
CA ASP A 224 -21.28 -14.41 12.68
C ASP A 224 -21.36 -12.94 12.21
N ILE A 225 -21.23 -12.04 13.17
CA ILE A 225 -20.93 -10.61 12.96
C ILE A 225 -19.41 -10.46 13.04
N VAL A 226 -18.81 -9.93 11.98
CA VAL A 226 -17.37 -9.72 11.89
C VAL A 226 -17.05 -8.25 11.87
N TYR A 227 -16.08 -7.81 12.67
CA TYR A 227 -15.55 -6.47 12.61
C TYR A 227 -14.17 -6.51 11.94
N ASP A 228 -14.00 -5.68 10.92
CA ASP A 228 -12.74 -5.44 10.20
C ASP A 228 -12.20 -4.07 10.60
N LEU A 229 -11.19 -4.07 11.45
CA LEU A 229 -10.60 -2.88 12.04
C LEU A 229 -9.37 -2.45 11.24
N TYR A 230 -9.24 -1.14 10.99
CA TYR A 230 -8.31 -0.56 10.03
C TYR A 230 -8.62 -1.04 8.60
N THR A 231 -9.91 -1.03 8.27
CA THR A 231 -10.44 -1.65 7.04
C THR A 231 -9.94 -1.01 5.74
N GLY A 232 -9.41 0.24 5.81
CA GLY A 232 -8.96 0.98 4.65
C GLY A 232 -10.07 1.11 3.60
N THR A 233 -9.80 0.68 2.37
CA THR A 233 -10.79 0.66 1.28
C THR A 233 -11.74 -0.56 1.33
N GLY A 234 -11.81 -1.23 2.48
CA GLY A 234 -12.77 -2.33 2.71
C GLY A 234 -12.41 -3.64 2.01
N THR A 235 -11.16 -3.85 1.63
CA THR A 235 -10.77 -5.03 0.83
C THR A 235 -10.97 -6.31 1.60
N ILE A 236 -10.50 -6.40 2.87
CA ILE A 236 -10.68 -7.59 3.72
C ILE A 236 -12.14 -7.78 4.07
N ALA A 237 -12.84 -6.71 4.48
CA ALA A 237 -14.27 -6.75 4.80
C ALA A 237 -15.09 -7.36 3.66
N GLN A 238 -14.89 -6.90 2.44
CA GLN A 238 -15.59 -7.40 1.26
C GLN A 238 -15.20 -8.84 0.93
N PHE A 239 -13.90 -9.17 1.04
CA PHE A 239 -13.37 -10.52 0.75
C PHE A 239 -13.97 -11.60 1.65
N ILE A 240 -14.32 -11.28 2.90
CA ILE A 240 -14.91 -12.21 3.86
C ILE A 240 -16.45 -12.15 3.91
N SER A 241 -17.07 -11.18 3.27
CA SER A 241 -18.50 -10.89 3.38
C SER A 241 -19.39 -12.06 3.03
N SER A 242 -19.00 -12.82 1.99
CA SER A 242 -19.73 -14.00 1.56
C SER A 242 -19.79 -15.12 2.62
N ASN A 243 -18.96 -15.07 3.66
CA ASN A 243 -18.93 -16.07 4.74
C ASN A 243 -19.67 -15.61 6.01
N ALA A 244 -19.95 -14.32 6.16
CA ALA A 244 -20.50 -13.71 7.37
C ALA A 244 -21.99 -13.36 7.23
N LYS A 245 -22.67 -13.20 8.37
CA LYS A 245 -23.98 -12.56 8.45
C LYS A 245 -23.89 -11.07 8.16
N LYS A 246 -22.94 -10.40 8.79
CA LYS A 246 -22.72 -8.96 8.70
C LYS A 246 -21.24 -8.67 8.90
N VAL A 247 -20.70 -7.72 8.15
CA VAL A 247 -19.34 -7.22 8.33
C VAL A 247 -19.38 -5.72 8.60
N ILE A 248 -18.68 -5.29 9.64
CA ILE A 248 -18.52 -3.89 10.03
C ILE A 248 -17.07 -3.50 9.77
N GLY A 249 -16.84 -2.63 8.81
CA GLY A 249 -15.52 -2.05 8.52
C GLY A 249 -15.35 -0.70 9.19
N ILE A 250 -14.24 -0.47 9.89
CA ILE A 250 -13.95 0.79 10.57
C ILE A 250 -12.56 1.29 10.16
N ASP A 251 -12.47 2.56 9.79
CA ASP A 251 -11.20 3.25 9.51
C ASP A 251 -11.27 4.72 9.90
N SER A 252 -10.13 5.31 10.23
CA SER A 252 -10.05 6.72 10.59
C SER A 252 -10.08 7.68 9.39
N VAL A 253 -9.88 7.17 8.16
CA VAL A 253 -9.80 7.97 6.93
C VAL A 253 -11.14 8.01 6.22
N PRO A 254 -11.87 9.14 6.22
CA PRO A 254 -13.21 9.23 5.61
C PRO A 254 -13.23 8.88 4.11
N GLU A 255 -12.20 9.28 3.38
CA GLU A 255 -12.07 9.00 1.94
C GLU A 255 -11.93 7.50 1.67
N ALA A 256 -11.22 6.77 2.53
CA ALA A 256 -11.09 5.32 2.44
C ALA A 256 -12.45 4.63 2.67
N ILE A 257 -13.22 5.09 3.66
CA ILE A 257 -14.57 4.58 3.95
C ILE A 257 -15.55 4.88 2.82
N LYS A 258 -15.48 6.06 2.22
CA LYS A 258 -16.27 6.37 1.03
C LYS A 258 -15.93 5.40 -0.11
N ALA A 259 -14.65 5.18 -0.38
CA ALA A 259 -14.20 4.22 -1.40
C ALA A 259 -14.63 2.78 -1.08
N ALA A 260 -14.57 2.35 0.19
CA ALA A 260 -15.04 1.04 0.64
C ALA A 260 -16.54 0.85 0.39
N THR A 261 -17.35 1.88 0.70
CA THR A 261 -18.80 1.85 0.51
C THR A 261 -19.18 1.78 -0.99
N GLU A 262 -18.52 2.58 -1.81
CA GLU A 262 -18.70 2.56 -3.26
C GLU A 262 -18.26 1.23 -3.87
N SER A 263 -17.13 0.68 -3.41
CA SER A 263 -16.60 -0.61 -3.85
C SER A 263 -17.56 -1.74 -3.50
N ALA A 264 -18.09 -1.79 -2.28
CA ALA A 264 -19.07 -2.82 -1.87
C ALA A 264 -20.32 -2.77 -2.73
N LYS A 265 -20.82 -1.56 -3.04
CA LYS A 265 -21.95 -1.39 -3.96
C LYS A 265 -21.64 -1.92 -5.36
N ASN A 266 -20.47 -1.62 -5.90
CA ASN A 266 -20.05 -2.08 -7.23
C ASN A 266 -19.87 -3.61 -7.30
N ASN A 267 -19.51 -4.23 -6.18
CA ASN A 267 -19.37 -5.69 -6.02
C ASN A 267 -20.69 -6.36 -5.60
N ASN A 268 -21.82 -5.64 -5.56
CA ASN A 268 -23.14 -6.14 -5.11
C ASN A 268 -23.11 -6.76 -3.70
N ILE A 269 -22.31 -6.20 -2.79
CA ILE A 269 -22.19 -6.64 -1.40
C ILE A 269 -23.10 -5.77 -0.53
N HIS A 270 -24.08 -6.38 0.13
CA HIS A 270 -25.12 -5.69 0.92
C HIS A 270 -24.97 -5.86 2.43
N ASN A 271 -24.10 -6.78 2.88
CA ASN A 271 -23.91 -7.10 4.29
C ASN A 271 -22.62 -6.49 4.89
N CYS A 272 -21.93 -5.61 4.13
CA CYS A 272 -20.83 -4.78 4.64
C CYS A 272 -21.31 -3.37 4.93
N ILE A 273 -21.00 -2.87 6.13
CA ILE A 273 -21.30 -1.50 6.56
C ILE A 273 -20.00 -0.87 7.01
N PHE A 274 -19.73 0.37 6.57
CA PHE A 274 -18.45 1.03 6.84
C PHE A 274 -18.65 2.31 7.64
N PHE A 275 -17.76 2.57 8.60
CA PHE A 275 -17.80 3.73 9.50
C PHE A 275 -16.46 4.44 9.52
N ALA A 276 -16.48 5.76 9.33
CA ALA A 276 -15.31 6.61 9.46
C ALA A 276 -15.16 7.13 10.89
N GLY A 277 -13.99 6.97 11.48
CA GLY A 277 -13.64 7.56 12.76
C GLY A 277 -12.50 6.87 13.49
N ASP A 278 -11.97 7.55 14.49
CA ASP A 278 -10.91 6.99 15.34
C ASP A 278 -11.46 5.80 16.13
N MET A 279 -10.75 4.67 16.08
CA MET A 279 -11.10 3.42 16.77
C MET A 279 -11.43 3.64 18.25
N LYS A 280 -10.70 4.54 18.91
CA LYS A 280 -10.90 4.85 20.35
C LYS A 280 -12.27 5.49 20.64
N ASN A 281 -12.81 6.22 19.66
CA ASN A 281 -14.05 6.98 19.81
C ASN A 281 -15.28 6.22 19.29
N ILE A 282 -15.09 5.36 18.32
CA ILE A 282 -16.18 4.59 17.69
C ILE A 282 -16.42 3.28 18.44
N PHE A 283 -15.36 2.60 18.87
CA PHE A 283 -15.43 1.27 19.46
C PHE A 283 -15.88 1.33 20.94
N ILE A 284 -17.08 1.86 21.16
CA ILE A 284 -17.73 2.08 22.46
C ILE A 284 -19.00 1.25 22.58
N ASP A 285 -19.52 1.11 23.80
CA ASP A 285 -20.68 0.27 24.10
C ASP A 285 -21.93 0.62 23.26
N ASP A 286 -22.22 1.90 23.06
CA ASP A 286 -23.35 2.35 22.24
C ASP A 286 -23.21 1.92 20.78
N PHE A 287 -22.01 1.99 20.21
CA PHE A 287 -21.75 1.53 18.86
C PHE A 287 -21.97 0.02 18.73
N ILE A 288 -21.48 -0.74 19.72
CA ILE A 288 -21.64 -2.19 19.78
C ILE A 288 -23.13 -2.57 19.93
N LEU A 289 -23.86 -1.84 20.78
CA LEU A 289 -25.31 -2.07 20.98
C LEU A 289 -26.10 -1.85 19.68
N GLN A 290 -25.75 -0.82 18.92
CA GLN A 290 -26.44 -0.50 17.65
C GLN A 290 -26.07 -1.46 16.50
N ASN A 291 -24.82 -1.90 16.45
CA ASN A 291 -24.29 -2.68 15.32
C ASN A 291 -24.23 -4.20 15.58
N GLY A 292 -24.36 -4.61 16.81
CA GLY A 292 -24.20 -6.00 17.30
C GLY A 292 -22.75 -6.27 17.76
N SER A 293 -22.63 -7.09 18.81
CA SER A 293 -21.32 -7.51 19.32
C SER A 293 -20.59 -8.36 18.28
N PRO A 294 -19.30 -8.16 18.03
CA PRO A 294 -18.55 -8.96 17.08
C PRO A 294 -18.30 -10.38 17.62
N ASP A 295 -18.67 -11.38 16.84
CA ASP A 295 -18.24 -12.76 17.07
C ASP A 295 -16.77 -12.93 16.75
N ILE A 296 -16.30 -12.24 15.70
CA ILE A 296 -14.95 -12.33 15.19
C ILE A 296 -14.45 -10.92 14.90
N ILE A 297 -13.19 -10.65 15.25
CA ILE A 297 -12.51 -9.41 14.87
C ILE A 297 -11.33 -9.76 13.97
N ILE A 298 -11.22 -9.07 12.85
CA ILE A 298 -10.04 -9.06 11.99
C ILE A 298 -9.42 -7.68 12.10
N THR A 299 -8.13 -7.59 12.26
CA THR A 299 -7.42 -6.32 12.41
C THR A 299 -6.11 -6.35 11.62
N ASP A 300 -5.89 -5.32 10.79
CA ASP A 300 -4.65 -5.08 10.03
C ASP A 300 -4.14 -3.67 10.31
N PRO A 301 -3.62 -3.42 11.53
CA PRO A 301 -3.21 -2.09 11.95
C PRO A 301 -1.95 -1.62 11.21
N PRO A 302 -1.64 -0.31 11.24
CA PRO A 302 -0.41 0.25 10.71
C PRO A 302 0.82 -0.37 11.38
N ARG A 303 2.01 -0.11 10.80
CA ARG A 303 3.29 -0.71 11.22
C ARG A 303 3.59 -0.56 12.72
N ASP A 304 3.07 0.48 13.35
CA ASP A 304 3.26 0.74 14.79
C ASP A 304 2.38 -0.14 15.69
N GLY A 305 1.47 -0.91 15.10
CA GLY A 305 0.51 -1.75 15.81
C GLY A 305 -0.67 -0.97 16.38
N MET A 306 -1.44 -1.62 17.25
CA MET A 306 -2.58 -1.00 17.94
C MET A 306 -2.11 -0.20 19.16
N HIS A 307 -2.77 0.93 19.41
CA HIS A 307 -2.49 1.73 20.63
C HIS A 307 -3.02 1.00 21.87
N GLN A 308 -2.30 1.11 23.00
CA GLN A 308 -2.64 0.41 24.25
C GLN A 308 -4.06 0.71 24.74
N THR A 309 -4.48 1.97 24.73
CA THR A 309 -5.84 2.35 25.17
C THR A 309 -6.94 1.72 24.34
N PHE A 310 -6.68 1.48 23.04
CA PHE A 310 -7.61 0.75 22.18
C PHE A 310 -7.67 -0.73 22.53
N ILE A 311 -6.53 -1.36 22.83
CA ILE A 311 -6.49 -2.77 23.27
C ILE A 311 -7.27 -2.97 24.57
N GLU A 312 -7.20 -2.01 25.50
CA GLU A 312 -7.95 -2.04 26.76
C GLU A 312 -9.48 -1.99 26.53
N GLN A 313 -9.94 -1.17 25.56
CA GLN A 313 -11.34 -1.19 25.11
C GLN A 313 -11.71 -2.49 24.42
N PHE A 314 -10.83 -2.97 23.56
CA PHE A 314 -10.96 -4.22 22.83
C PHE A 314 -11.15 -5.45 23.77
N LEU A 315 -10.45 -5.48 24.89
CA LEU A 315 -10.59 -6.52 25.91
C LEU A 315 -11.95 -6.54 26.61
N LYS A 316 -12.70 -5.43 26.63
CA LYS A 316 -14.06 -5.37 27.18
C LYS A 316 -15.07 -6.07 26.26
N ILE A 317 -14.76 -6.16 24.98
CA ILE A 317 -15.62 -6.78 23.97
C ILE A 317 -15.12 -8.20 23.76
N THR A 318 -15.73 -9.16 24.43
CA THR A 318 -15.35 -10.57 24.37
C THR A 318 -15.79 -11.20 23.04
N SER A 319 -14.98 -11.04 21.98
CA SER A 319 -15.17 -11.78 20.74
C SER A 319 -14.66 -13.21 20.85
N LYS A 320 -15.28 -14.15 20.15
CA LYS A 320 -14.86 -15.56 20.14
C LYS A 320 -13.47 -15.76 19.55
N ARG A 321 -13.06 -14.89 18.62
CA ARG A 321 -11.79 -15.00 17.89
C ARG A 321 -11.31 -13.66 17.37
N ILE A 322 -9.99 -13.51 17.40
CA ILE A 322 -9.25 -12.38 16.80
C ILE A 322 -8.31 -12.93 15.74
N VAL A 323 -8.32 -12.35 14.55
CA VAL A 323 -7.30 -12.55 13.51
C VAL A 323 -6.50 -11.27 13.41
N TYR A 324 -5.25 -11.31 13.83
CA TYR A 324 -4.35 -10.16 13.84
C TYR A 324 -3.33 -10.29 12.69
N ILE A 325 -3.49 -9.48 11.65
CA ILE A 325 -2.55 -9.34 10.54
C ILE A 325 -1.52 -8.29 10.92
N SER A 326 -0.24 -8.48 10.61
CA SER A 326 0.80 -7.49 10.89
C SER A 326 1.99 -7.64 9.96
N CYS A 327 2.54 -6.52 9.53
CA CYS A 327 3.82 -6.43 8.85
C CYS A 327 5.02 -6.23 9.81
N ASN A 328 4.78 -6.09 11.14
CA ASN A 328 5.82 -5.90 12.16
C ASN A 328 5.61 -6.88 13.32
N ALA A 329 6.43 -7.93 13.34
CA ALA A 329 6.33 -9.00 14.33
C ALA A 329 6.59 -8.53 15.77
N ALA A 330 7.45 -7.53 15.99
CA ALA A 330 7.76 -7.02 17.33
C ALA A 330 6.56 -6.24 17.92
N ASN A 331 5.95 -5.35 17.12
CA ASN A 331 4.77 -4.61 17.54
C ASN A 331 3.54 -5.51 17.70
N GLN A 332 3.39 -6.52 16.84
CA GLN A 332 2.37 -7.55 17.01
C GLN A 332 2.56 -8.29 18.33
N ALA A 333 3.78 -8.72 18.65
CA ALA A 333 4.09 -9.41 19.88
C ALA A 333 3.79 -8.57 21.12
N ARG A 334 4.13 -7.27 21.09
CA ARG A 334 3.79 -6.32 22.16
C ARG A 334 2.27 -6.22 22.38
N ASN A 335 1.48 -6.12 21.31
CA ASN A 335 0.03 -6.05 21.39
C ASN A 335 -0.57 -7.39 21.87
N ILE A 336 -0.04 -8.52 21.43
CA ILE A 336 -0.47 -9.86 21.88
C ILE A 336 -0.17 -10.05 23.37
N ALA A 337 0.94 -9.51 23.89
CA ALA A 337 1.24 -9.54 25.33
C ALA A 337 0.13 -8.91 26.17
N LEU A 338 -0.55 -7.87 25.68
CA LEU A 338 -1.69 -7.25 26.33
C LEU A 338 -2.97 -8.09 26.18
N LEU A 339 -3.15 -8.74 25.02
CA LEU A 339 -4.33 -9.55 24.73
C LEU A 339 -4.33 -10.91 25.45
N LYS A 340 -3.17 -11.40 25.91
CA LYS A 340 -3.04 -12.73 26.54
C LYS A 340 -3.83 -12.90 27.85
N ALA A 341 -4.33 -11.80 28.42
CA ALA A 341 -5.20 -11.86 29.60
C ALA A 341 -6.51 -12.63 29.33
N LEU A 342 -7.03 -12.54 28.08
CA LEU A 342 -8.29 -13.18 27.67
C LEU A 342 -8.16 -14.12 26.48
N TYR A 343 -7.05 -14.06 25.73
CA TYR A 343 -6.88 -14.81 24.48
C TYR A 343 -5.60 -15.65 24.49
N LEU A 344 -5.67 -16.79 23.85
CA LEU A 344 -4.53 -17.66 23.55
C LEU A 344 -4.19 -17.60 22.06
N VAL A 345 -2.92 -17.65 21.74
CA VAL A 345 -2.49 -17.77 20.33
C VAL A 345 -2.62 -19.23 19.90
N SER A 346 -3.69 -19.52 19.15
CA SER A 346 -3.97 -20.90 18.69
C SER A 346 -3.16 -21.24 17.44
N ASP A 347 -3.15 -20.34 16.47
CA ASP A 347 -2.58 -20.59 15.14
C ASP A 347 -1.75 -19.38 14.69
N MET A 348 -0.67 -19.61 13.95
CA MET A 348 0.11 -18.59 13.31
C MET A 348 0.51 -18.99 11.89
N GLN A 349 0.25 -18.10 10.94
CA GLN A 349 0.64 -18.23 9.54
C GLN A 349 1.47 -17.04 9.10
N THR A 350 2.67 -17.29 8.61
CA THR A 350 3.50 -16.27 7.95
C THR A 350 3.34 -16.36 6.43
N VAL A 351 3.25 -15.20 5.77
CA VAL A 351 3.15 -15.06 4.32
C VAL A 351 4.30 -14.16 3.85
N ASP A 352 5.08 -14.64 2.90
CA ASP A 352 6.17 -13.85 2.30
C ASP A 352 5.58 -12.86 1.28
N MET A 353 5.31 -11.65 1.75
CA MET A 353 4.71 -10.58 0.93
C MET A 353 5.69 -9.92 -0.04
N PHE A 354 6.98 -9.89 0.32
CA PHE A 354 7.99 -9.09 -0.37
C PHE A 354 9.33 -9.82 -0.43
N PRO A 355 9.50 -10.78 -1.35
CA PRO A 355 10.78 -11.42 -1.57
C PRO A 355 11.90 -10.41 -1.84
N HIS A 356 13.10 -10.65 -1.32
CA HIS A 356 14.29 -9.78 -1.44
C HIS A 356 14.19 -8.43 -0.69
N ASN A 357 13.28 -8.29 0.28
CA ASN A 357 13.22 -7.12 1.18
C ASN A 357 13.66 -7.49 2.59
#